data_b4befc693e064ca50c861ff50c3e6225
#
_entry.id   b4befc693e064ca50c861ff50c3e6225
#
_cell.length_a   1.000
_cell.length_b   1.000
_cell.length_c   1.000
_cell.angle_alpha   90.00
_cell.angle_beta   90.00
_cell.angle_gamma   90.00
#
_symmetry.space_group_name_H-M   'P 1'
#
loop_
_entity.id
_entity.type
_entity.pdbx_description
1 polymer ?
#
loop_
_entity_poly.entity_id
_entity_poly.type
_entity_poly.pdbx_seq_one_letter_code
_entity_poly.pdbx_strand_id
1 'polypeptide(L)'
;MTGKERIQLAFAGEKTDRVPWVPFVGCHAGMLVGADAESYLKSADLIEAGVARAVELYRPDGIPVIFDLQIEAEALGCGLAWAKENPPAVMSHPLGNGTTLADLRVPDEESGRIGIALEAARRIRANHPDLAVYGPITGPFTLALHLLGTEIFMKMFDSPGEVHQLLAFCRDVALSMATRFIKAGCDVIALVDPMTSQIGPDQFEQFVTPCVKEIFSAIREQGALSSFFVCGHAQQNIPVMARTGCGNISIDENIPLEYVREECRKHRISFGGNLQLTSVLLLGKPLDAQKNALACLDVAGEEGFILAPGCDLPYDTPPENLQAVAEIVHDPYKRDVVRQIATEAPDEDRLDLVEYGQADKVVVDIITLDSEACAPCQYMVDAVKRVAPEFEGIVIWREHKIKYRESLVFMTSLMVRNVPTICIDGEIVFVSRIPPRDELIAAIQKRINEKFRLRIQSRKASLYLLGEESERMTALRANIEQAMRELGTSDVVIEHLDQEEDIARFGVVPGQTPAVVMARYQVKSLHRVPETVVIKEWLKDI
;
A
#
# COMPACT_ATOMS: atom_id res chain seq x y z
N MET A 1 31.05 -20.84 11.63
CA MET A 1 29.93 -21.13 10.71
C MET A 1 29.90 -20.00 9.68
N THR A 2 29.87 -20.34 8.38
CA THR A 2 29.72 -19.36 7.29
C THR A 2 28.27 -18.84 7.22
N GLY A 3 28.05 -17.73 6.52
CA GLY A 3 26.70 -17.22 6.29
C GLY A 3 25.83 -18.24 5.54
N LYS A 4 26.40 -18.87 4.50
CA LYS A 4 25.73 -19.91 3.72
C LYS A 4 25.28 -21.10 4.59
N GLU A 5 26.18 -21.64 5.42
CA GLU A 5 25.83 -22.73 6.34
C GLU A 5 24.72 -22.35 7.31
N ARG A 6 24.74 -21.10 7.82
CA ARG A 6 23.73 -20.59 8.74
C ARG A 6 22.36 -20.49 8.09
N ILE A 7 22.29 -20.02 6.85
CA ILE A 7 21.05 -19.99 6.06
C ILE A 7 20.54 -21.43 5.81
N GLN A 8 21.40 -22.36 5.42
CA GLN A 8 21.01 -23.75 5.17
C GLN A 8 20.42 -24.42 6.42
N LEU A 9 21.03 -24.22 7.59
CA LEU A 9 20.53 -24.75 8.86
C LEU A 9 19.19 -24.10 9.25
N ALA A 10 19.03 -22.78 9.06
CA ALA A 10 17.76 -22.12 9.31
C ALA A 10 16.64 -22.68 8.42
N PHE A 11 16.90 -22.94 7.14
CA PHE A 11 15.93 -23.59 6.25
C PHE A 11 15.60 -25.02 6.69
N ALA A 12 16.54 -25.73 7.28
CA ALA A 12 16.33 -27.06 7.85
C ALA A 12 15.57 -27.04 9.20
N GLY A 13 15.31 -25.86 9.77
CA GLY A 13 14.74 -25.71 11.11
C GLY A 13 15.72 -26.06 12.23
N GLU A 14 17.01 -26.07 11.95
CA GLU A 14 18.06 -26.41 12.89
C GLU A 14 18.61 -25.18 13.61
N LYS A 15 19.15 -25.40 14.82
CA LYS A 15 19.76 -24.31 15.59
C LYS A 15 21.07 -23.86 14.98
N THR A 16 21.26 -22.54 14.90
CA THR A 16 22.47 -21.86 14.44
C THR A 16 23.23 -21.24 15.63
N ASP A 17 24.46 -20.80 15.41
CA ASP A 17 25.26 -20.07 16.42
C ASP A 17 24.67 -18.67 16.71
N ARG A 18 23.92 -18.09 15.77
CA ARG A 18 23.07 -16.90 15.89
C ARG A 18 22.02 -16.88 14.78
N VAL A 19 20.96 -16.12 14.94
CA VAL A 19 19.96 -15.91 13.86
C VAL A 19 20.65 -15.33 12.62
N PRO A 20 20.43 -15.92 11.42
CA PRO A 20 20.98 -15.37 10.19
C PRO A 20 20.31 -14.05 9.81
N TRP A 21 21.10 -13.19 9.15
CA TRP A 21 20.72 -11.85 8.71
C TRP A 21 20.83 -11.70 7.19
N VAL A 22 19.75 -11.25 6.55
CA VAL A 22 19.69 -11.04 5.10
C VAL A 22 19.07 -9.66 4.82
N PRO A 23 19.86 -8.62 4.54
CA PRO A 23 19.34 -7.34 4.07
C PRO A 23 18.90 -7.45 2.60
N PHE A 24 17.66 -7.11 2.29
CA PHE A 24 17.19 -7.06 0.91
C PHE A 24 17.54 -5.71 0.28
N VAL A 25 18.77 -5.60 -0.20
CA VAL A 25 19.43 -4.32 -0.61
C VAL A 25 19.22 -3.95 -2.09
N GLY A 26 18.10 -4.19 -2.71
CA GLY A 26 17.83 -3.84 -4.10
C GLY A 26 18.48 -2.52 -4.59
N CYS A 27 17.69 -1.52 -4.93
CA CYS A 27 18.20 -0.21 -5.39
C CYS A 27 19.02 0.55 -4.33
N HIS A 28 18.83 0.25 -3.05
CA HIS A 28 19.65 0.79 -1.96
C HIS A 28 21.14 0.48 -2.14
N ALA A 29 21.48 -0.69 -2.67
CA ALA A 29 22.89 -1.02 -2.96
C ALA A 29 23.50 -0.06 -4.01
N GLY A 30 22.70 0.42 -4.96
CA GLY A 30 23.12 1.46 -5.93
C GLY A 30 23.44 2.79 -5.22
N MET A 31 22.63 3.20 -4.27
CA MET A 31 22.88 4.41 -3.48
C MET A 31 24.23 4.34 -2.75
N LEU A 32 24.61 3.18 -2.21
CA LEU A 32 25.88 2.99 -1.49
C LEU A 32 27.13 3.24 -2.35
N VAL A 33 26.98 3.21 -3.68
CA VAL A 33 28.06 3.47 -4.67
C VAL A 33 27.79 4.73 -5.50
N GLY A 34 26.78 5.54 -5.13
CA GLY A 34 26.44 6.80 -5.79
C GLY A 34 25.79 6.64 -7.17
N ALA A 35 25.19 5.49 -7.44
CA ALA A 35 24.47 5.19 -8.69
C ALA A 35 22.95 5.32 -8.47
N ASP A 36 22.24 6.01 -9.35
CA ASP A 36 20.78 5.99 -9.35
C ASP A 36 20.24 4.59 -9.71
N ALA A 37 18.97 4.33 -9.40
CA ALA A 37 18.36 3.02 -9.56
C ALA A 37 18.38 2.53 -11.02
N GLU A 38 18.12 3.41 -11.99
CA GLU A 38 18.15 3.04 -13.41
C GLU A 38 19.54 2.60 -13.85
N SER A 39 20.56 3.40 -13.54
CA SER A 39 21.95 3.07 -13.86
C SER A 39 22.41 1.79 -13.17
N TYR A 40 22.06 1.62 -11.90
CA TYR A 40 22.37 0.44 -11.10
C TYR A 40 21.76 -0.83 -11.71
N LEU A 41 20.46 -0.84 -11.97
CA LEU A 41 19.72 -1.99 -12.48
C LEU A 41 20.08 -2.36 -13.93
N LYS A 42 20.81 -1.49 -14.65
CA LYS A 42 21.27 -1.71 -16.02
C LYS A 42 22.76 -2.07 -16.14
N SER A 43 23.46 -2.29 -15.01
CA SER A 43 24.90 -2.54 -15.01
C SER A 43 25.32 -3.64 -14.04
N ALA A 44 25.84 -4.75 -14.56
CA ALA A 44 26.40 -5.81 -13.73
C ALA A 44 27.57 -5.33 -12.84
N ASP A 45 28.38 -4.37 -13.34
CA ASP A 45 29.50 -3.79 -12.59
C ASP A 45 28.99 -2.99 -11.38
N LEU A 46 27.92 -2.19 -11.55
CA LEU A 46 27.34 -1.41 -10.46
C LEU A 46 26.61 -2.31 -9.46
N ILE A 47 25.91 -3.34 -9.92
CA ILE A 47 25.26 -4.33 -9.04
C ILE A 47 26.29 -5.03 -8.17
N GLU A 48 27.39 -5.53 -8.76
CA GLU A 48 28.48 -6.17 -8.02
C GLU A 48 29.09 -5.21 -6.99
N ALA A 49 29.43 -3.99 -7.41
CA ALA A 49 30.05 -2.99 -6.54
C ALA A 49 29.12 -2.60 -5.37
N GLY A 50 27.83 -2.37 -5.63
CA GLY A 50 26.85 -2.04 -4.61
C GLY A 50 26.64 -3.16 -3.62
N VAL A 51 26.51 -4.40 -4.09
CA VAL A 51 26.40 -5.59 -3.24
C VAL A 51 27.67 -5.77 -2.40
N ALA A 52 28.86 -5.64 -2.99
CA ALA A 52 30.13 -5.72 -2.24
C ALA A 52 30.18 -4.68 -1.11
N ARG A 53 29.73 -3.45 -1.39
CA ARG A 53 29.66 -2.38 -0.38
C ARG A 53 28.66 -2.69 0.73
N ALA A 54 27.50 -3.25 0.39
CA ALA A 54 26.50 -3.69 1.37
C ALA A 54 27.03 -4.83 2.26
N VAL A 55 27.75 -5.79 1.68
CA VAL A 55 28.40 -6.88 2.42
C VAL A 55 29.40 -6.32 3.45
N GLU A 56 30.23 -5.38 3.04
CA GLU A 56 31.20 -4.72 3.94
C GLU A 56 30.52 -4.01 5.12
N LEU A 57 29.47 -3.24 4.83
CA LEU A 57 28.78 -2.42 5.82
C LEU A 57 27.89 -3.20 6.76
N TYR A 58 27.15 -4.20 6.25
CA TYR A 58 26.05 -4.86 6.97
C TYR A 58 26.40 -6.26 7.42
N ARG A 59 27.52 -6.82 6.98
CA ARG A 59 28.02 -8.15 7.39
C ARG A 59 26.93 -9.23 7.36
N PRO A 60 26.22 -9.42 6.22
CA PRO A 60 25.08 -10.32 6.13
C PRO A 60 25.51 -11.80 6.10
N ASP A 61 24.55 -12.70 6.27
CA ASP A 61 24.69 -14.14 6.04
C ASP A 61 24.24 -14.54 4.62
N GLY A 62 23.34 -13.77 4.06
CA GLY A 62 22.88 -13.89 2.69
C GLY A 62 22.59 -12.51 2.08
N ILE A 63 22.59 -12.44 0.76
CA ILE A 63 22.39 -11.19 0.03
C ILE A 63 21.67 -11.45 -1.30
N PRO A 64 20.69 -10.62 -1.69
CA PRO A 64 20.11 -10.71 -3.02
C PRO A 64 21.09 -10.19 -4.08
N VAL A 65 21.06 -10.79 -5.25
CA VAL A 65 21.77 -10.28 -6.44
C VAL A 65 21.19 -8.92 -6.84
N ILE A 66 19.88 -8.87 -6.92
CA ILE A 66 19.09 -7.72 -7.35
C ILE A 66 17.70 -7.88 -6.74
N PHE A 67 16.96 -6.80 -6.60
CA PHE A 67 15.55 -6.87 -6.21
C PHE A 67 14.73 -6.05 -7.20
N ASP A 68 14.33 -6.68 -8.30
CA ASP A 68 13.59 -6.05 -9.39
C ASP A 68 12.61 -7.05 -10.00
N LEU A 69 11.33 -6.84 -9.78
CA LEU A 69 10.25 -7.73 -10.23
C LEU A 69 9.77 -7.39 -11.66
N GLN A 70 10.44 -6.47 -12.34
CA GLN A 70 10.08 -6.03 -13.68
C GLN A 70 10.98 -6.60 -14.77
N ILE A 71 12.03 -7.34 -14.42
CA ILE A 71 12.98 -7.92 -15.39
C ILE A 71 12.25 -8.86 -16.37
N GLU A 72 11.44 -9.78 -15.86
CA GLU A 72 10.68 -10.73 -16.68
C GLU A 72 9.59 -10.00 -17.49
N ALA A 73 8.92 -9.03 -16.88
CA ALA A 73 7.90 -8.22 -17.54
C ALA A 73 8.48 -7.40 -18.70
N GLU A 74 9.67 -6.78 -18.51
CA GLU A 74 10.40 -6.06 -19.55
C GLU A 74 10.75 -6.98 -20.72
N ALA A 75 11.31 -8.14 -20.41
CA ALA A 75 11.70 -9.15 -21.43
C ALA A 75 10.49 -9.68 -22.21
N LEU A 76 9.29 -9.60 -21.65
CA LEU A 76 8.02 -10.00 -22.26
C LEU A 76 7.28 -8.84 -22.95
N GLY A 77 7.89 -7.66 -23.03
CA GLY A 77 7.37 -6.53 -23.81
C GLY A 77 6.50 -5.56 -23.01
N CYS A 78 6.50 -5.60 -21.68
CA CYS A 78 5.89 -4.54 -20.87
C CYS A 78 6.69 -3.24 -21.03
N GLY A 79 6.01 -2.12 -21.26
CA GLY A 79 6.62 -0.80 -21.21
C GLY A 79 6.89 -0.40 -19.75
N LEU A 80 8.09 0.11 -19.49
CA LEU A 80 8.54 0.51 -18.16
C LEU A 80 8.72 2.03 -18.05
N ALA A 81 8.33 2.60 -16.92
CA ALA A 81 8.74 3.94 -16.49
C ALA A 81 9.89 3.82 -15.50
N TRP A 82 11.04 4.41 -15.83
CA TRP A 82 12.23 4.40 -15.00
C TRP A 82 12.21 5.52 -13.96
N ALA A 83 12.69 5.22 -12.78
CA ALA A 83 12.84 6.15 -11.68
C ALA A 83 14.30 6.21 -11.20
N LYS A 84 14.68 7.28 -10.49
CA LYS A 84 16.05 7.44 -9.98
C LYS A 84 16.32 6.68 -8.68
N GLU A 85 15.27 6.49 -7.87
CA GLU A 85 15.39 5.96 -6.51
C GLU A 85 14.64 4.63 -6.32
N ASN A 86 13.97 4.12 -7.36
CA ASN A 86 13.13 2.93 -7.25
C ASN A 86 13.33 2.02 -8.47
N PRO A 87 12.99 0.73 -8.35
CA PRO A 87 12.80 -0.12 -9.53
C PRO A 87 11.78 0.50 -10.49
N PRO A 88 11.85 0.17 -11.80
CA PRO A 88 10.93 0.72 -12.77
C PRO A 88 9.49 0.25 -12.54
N ALA A 89 8.52 1.07 -12.91
CA ALA A 89 7.09 0.73 -12.86
C ALA A 89 6.59 0.23 -14.21
N VAL A 90 5.70 -0.79 -14.21
CA VAL A 90 5.05 -1.27 -15.43
C VAL A 90 3.98 -0.26 -15.88
N MET A 91 4.09 0.23 -17.11
CA MET A 91 3.20 1.24 -17.70
C MET A 91 2.28 0.69 -18.79
N SER A 92 2.63 -0.43 -19.39
CA SER A 92 1.79 -1.06 -20.42
C SER A 92 1.79 -2.57 -20.28
N HIS A 93 0.64 -3.14 -20.61
CA HIS A 93 0.33 -4.56 -20.48
C HIS A 93 0.17 -5.14 -21.89
N PRO A 94 1.12 -5.95 -22.41
CA PRO A 94 1.07 -6.41 -23.79
C PRO A 94 -0.22 -7.19 -24.12
N LEU A 95 -0.72 -8.04 -23.21
CA LEU A 95 -1.96 -8.81 -23.43
C LEU A 95 -3.22 -7.94 -23.43
N GLY A 96 -3.20 -6.78 -22.78
CA GLY A 96 -4.27 -5.77 -22.85
C GLY A 96 -4.23 -4.91 -24.12
N ASN A 97 -3.12 -4.95 -24.88
CA ASN A 97 -2.88 -4.11 -26.06
C ASN A 97 -2.83 -4.87 -27.40
N GLY A 98 -3.49 -6.03 -27.48
CA GLY A 98 -3.67 -6.79 -28.71
C GLY A 98 -2.62 -7.89 -28.97
N THR A 99 -1.58 -8.02 -28.16
CA THR A 99 -0.73 -9.20 -28.14
C THR A 99 -1.50 -10.39 -27.56
N THR A 100 -1.35 -11.58 -28.13
CA THR A 100 -1.96 -12.80 -27.58
C THR A 100 -0.94 -13.61 -26.80
N LEU A 101 -1.42 -14.48 -25.90
CA LEU A 101 -0.54 -15.39 -25.15
C LEU A 101 0.31 -16.28 -26.08
N ALA A 102 -0.21 -16.64 -27.27
CA ALA A 102 0.48 -17.45 -28.26
C ALA A 102 1.68 -16.73 -28.91
N ASP A 103 1.71 -15.41 -28.86
CA ASP A 103 2.80 -14.59 -29.39
C ASP A 103 3.99 -14.48 -28.42
N LEU A 104 3.74 -14.70 -27.13
CA LEU A 104 4.78 -14.64 -26.09
C LEU A 104 5.67 -15.89 -26.14
N ARG A 105 6.93 -15.71 -25.76
CA ARG A 105 7.91 -16.79 -25.61
C ARG A 105 8.61 -16.64 -24.27
N VAL A 106 8.96 -17.77 -23.63
CA VAL A 106 9.79 -17.76 -22.41
C VAL A 106 11.12 -17.07 -22.74
N PRO A 107 11.47 -15.99 -22.01
CA PRO A 107 12.68 -15.21 -22.29
C PRO A 107 13.96 -16.03 -22.12
N ASP A 108 15.00 -15.69 -22.87
CA ASP A 108 16.36 -16.23 -22.73
C ASP A 108 17.30 -15.25 -22.00
N GLU A 109 18.60 -15.57 -21.95
CA GLU A 109 19.58 -14.70 -21.29
C GLU A 109 19.83 -13.39 -22.04
N GLU A 110 19.54 -13.33 -23.33
CA GLU A 110 19.75 -12.15 -24.18
C GLU A 110 18.55 -11.21 -24.14
N SER A 111 17.44 -11.64 -23.49
CA SER A 111 16.20 -10.88 -23.39
C SER A 111 16.28 -9.82 -22.29
N GLY A 112 16.17 -8.54 -22.65
CA GLY A 112 16.16 -7.43 -21.71
C GLY A 112 17.38 -7.39 -20.79
N ARG A 113 17.17 -7.25 -19.49
CA ARG A 113 18.23 -7.18 -18.46
C ARG A 113 18.54 -8.52 -17.79
N ILE A 114 17.98 -9.64 -18.28
CA ILE A 114 18.22 -10.96 -17.68
C ILE A 114 19.70 -11.29 -17.64
N GLY A 115 20.43 -11.09 -18.75
CA GLY A 115 21.88 -11.34 -18.82
C GLY A 115 22.69 -10.51 -17.83
N ILE A 116 22.29 -9.26 -17.58
CA ILE A 116 22.94 -8.37 -16.59
C ILE A 116 22.81 -8.96 -15.19
N ALA A 117 21.59 -9.36 -14.79
CA ALA A 117 21.35 -9.94 -13.47
C ALA A 117 22.10 -11.26 -13.28
N LEU A 118 22.15 -12.13 -14.30
CA LEU A 118 22.87 -13.40 -14.24
C LEU A 118 24.39 -13.21 -14.18
N GLU A 119 24.94 -12.25 -14.92
CA GLU A 119 26.36 -11.92 -14.85
C GLU A 119 26.73 -11.36 -13.47
N ALA A 120 25.92 -10.46 -12.90
CA ALA A 120 26.09 -9.99 -11.54
C ALA A 120 26.06 -11.17 -10.52
N ALA A 121 25.13 -12.10 -10.67
CA ALA A 121 25.05 -13.29 -9.81
C ALA A 121 26.34 -14.12 -9.84
N ARG A 122 26.89 -14.38 -11.04
CA ARG A 122 28.16 -15.14 -11.19
C ARG A 122 29.32 -14.45 -10.48
N ARG A 123 29.43 -13.13 -10.60
CA ARG A 123 30.49 -12.33 -9.96
C ARG A 123 30.33 -12.26 -8.44
N ILE A 124 29.12 -12.01 -7.96
CA ILE A 124 28.83 -12.00 -6.51
C ILE A 124 29.16 -13.36 -5.90
N ARG A 125 28.76 -14.47 -6.54
CA ARG A 125 29.10 -15.81 -6.08
C ARG A 125 30.61 -16.04 -6.03
N ALA A 126 31.35 -15.60 -7.05
CA ALA A 126 32.80 -15.76 -7.10
C ALA A 126 33.52 -14.97 -6.00
N ASN A 127 33.05 -13.75 -5.72
CA ASN A 127 33.67 -12.85 -4.75
C ASN A 127 33.25 -13.11 -3.30
N HIS A 128 32.08 -13.74 -3.07
CA HIS A 128 31.53 -14.01 -1.75
C HIS A 128 31.12 -15.48 -1.59
N PRO A 129 32.06 -16.44 -1.59
CA PRO A 129 31.75 -17.89 -1.55
C PRO A 129 31.07 -18.33 -0.26
N ASP A 130 31.28 -17.61 0.85
CA ASP A 130 30.76 -17.93 2.19
C ASP A 130 29.36 -17.35 2.46
N LEU A 131 28.80 -16.52 1.57
CA LEU A 131 27.46 -15.98 1.68
C LEU A 131 26.44 -16.83 0.94
N ALA A 132 25.19 -16.87 1.45
CA ALA A 132 24.08 -17.36 0.66
C ALA A 132 23.66 -16.28 -0.36
N VAL A 133 23.73 -16.61 -1.64
CA VAL A 133 23.31 -15.71 -2.73
C VAL A 133 21.86 -15.99 -3.07
N TYR A 134 21.02 -14.95 -2.99
CA TYR A 134 19.61 -15.02 -3.32
C TYR A 134 19.38 -14.54 -4.76
N GLY A 135 18.66 -15.33 -5.54
CA GLY A 135 18.12 -14.96 -6.86
C GLY A 135 16.62 -14.68 -6.75
N PRO A 136 16.19 -13.44 -6.57
CA PRO A 136 14.78 -13.08 -6.61
C PRO A 136 14.24 -13.24 -8.03
N ILE A 137 13.04 -13.82 -8.13
CA ILE A 137 12.29 -13.95 -9.39
C ILE A 137 10.85 -13.52 -9.17
N THR A 138 10.20 -13.03 -10.21
CA THR A 138 8.80 -12.61 -10.14
C THR A 138 7.88 -13.82 -10.05
N GLY A 139 6.98 -13.81 -9.07
CA GLY A 139 5.97 -14.87 -8.91
C GLY A 139 4.95 -14.87 -10.05
N PRO A 140 4.35 -16.05 -10.35
CA PRO A 140 3.48 -16.20 -11.51
C PRO A 140 2.27 -15.26 -11.52
N PHE A 141 1.68 -14.98 -10.37
CA PHE A 141 0.49 -14.12 -10.29
C PHE A 141 0.85 -12.65 -10.52
N THR A 142 1.94 -12.18 -9.93
CA THR A 142 2.45 -10.83 -10.16
C THR A 142 2.85 -10.64 -11.62
N LEU A 143 3.56 -11.59 -12.22
CA LEU A 143 3.92 -11.53 -13.64
C LEU A 143 2.68 -11.53 -14.54
N ALA A 144 1.69 -12.37 -14.27
CA ALA A 144 0.43 -12.41 -15.02
C ALA A 144 -0.29 -11.05 -14.98
N LEU A 145 -0.25 -10.38 -13.83
CA LEU A 145 -0.82 -9.04 -13.68
C LEU A 145 0.00 -7.99 -14.43
N HIS A 146 1.32 -8.10 -14.46
CA HIS A 146 2.16 -7.23 -15.31
C HIS A 146 1.84 -7.39 -16.80
N LEU A 147 1.53 -8.62 -17.26
CA LEU A 147 1.23 -8.88 -18.66
C LEU A 147 -0.18 -8.48 -19.08
N LEU A 148 -1.18 -8.64 -18.21
CA LEU A 148 -2.61 -8.45 -18.53
C LEU A 148 -3.21 -7.20 -17.88
N GLY A 149 -2.62 -6.69 -16.79
CA GLY A 149 -3.20 -5.63 -15.99
C GLY A 149 -4.26 -6.15 -15.02
N THR A 150 -5.04 -5.22 -14.46
CA THR A 150 -6.07 -5.51 -13.45
C THR A 150 -7.27 -6.31 -13.97
N GLU A 151 -7.40 -6.49 -15.27
CA GLU A 151 -8.44 -7.34 -15.88
C GLU A 151 -8.37 -8.80 -15.39
N ILE A 152 -7.19 -9.25 -14.93
CA ILE A 152 -7.00 -10.59 -14.39
C ILE A 152 -8.02 -10.91 -13.28
N PHE A 153 -8.35 -9.94 -12.43
CA PHE A 153 -9.29 -10.15 -11.32
C PHE A 153 -10.71 -10.49 -11.81
N MET A 154 -11.19 -9.85 -12.88
CA MET A 154 -12.48 -10.18 -13.48
C MET A 154 -12.42 -11.51 -14.24
N LYS A 155 -11.34 -11.75 -15.00
CA LYS A 155 -11.16 -12.99 -15.75
C LYS A 155 -11.07 -14.23 -14.86
N MET A 156 -10.64 -14.12 -13.61
CA MET A 156 -10.70 -15.24 -12.65
C MET A 156 -12.12 -15.77 -12.44
N PHE A 157 -13.15 -14.94 -12.62
CA PHE A 157 -14.56 -15.33 -12.51
C PHE A 157 -15.16 -15.67 -13.88
N ASP A 158 -14.91 -14.82 -14.89
CA ASP A 158 -15.59 -14.92 -16.20
C ASP A 158 -14.94 -15.93 -17.14
N SER A 159 -13.61 -16.10 -17.06
CA SER A 159 -12.81 -16.93 -17.97
C SER A 159 -11.65 -17.63 -17.23
N PRO A 160 -11.92 -18.42 -16.18
CA PRO A 160 -10.85 -19.00 -15.34
C PRO A 160 -9.86 -19.87 -16.14
N GLY A 161 -10.30 -20.48 -17.23
CA GLY A 161 -9.43 -21.26 -18.13
C GLY A 161 -8.33 -20.43 -18.80
N GLU A 162 -8.62 -19.19 -19.20
CA GLU A 162 -7.61 -18.27 -19.76
C GLU A 162 -6.59 -17.86 -18.70
N VAL A 163 -7.06 -17.63 -17.46
CA VAL A 163 -6.17 -17.29 -16.34
C VAL A 163 -5.24 -18.46 -16.03
N HIS A 164 -5.73 -19.70 -16.01
CA HIS A 164 -4.88 -20.88 -15.83
C HIS A 164 -3.83 -21.02 -16.93
N GLN A 165 -4.18 -20.74 -18.19
CA GLN A 165 -3.21 -20.78 -19.31
C GLN A 165 -2.13 -19.69 -19.16
N LEU A 166 -2.53 -18.47 -18.77
CA LEU A 166 -1.60 -17.37 -18.51
C LEU A 166 -0.65 -17.71 -17.35
N LEU A 167 -1.18 -18.20 -16.25
CA LEU A 167 -0.39 -18.59 -15.08
C LEU A 167 0.56 -19.76 -15.38
N ALA A 168 0.15 -20.71 -16.22
CA ALA A 168 1.03 -21.80 -16.69
C ALA A 168 2.21 -21.24 -17.50
N PHE A 169 1.99 -20.26 -18.36
CA PHE A 169 3.06 -19.57 -19.06
C PHE A 169 3.99 -18.81 -18.09
N CYS A 170 3.44 -18.06 -17.12
CA CYS A 170 4.22 -17.36 -16.10
C CYS A 170 5.01 -18.34 -15.22
N ARG A 171 4.47 -19.52 -14.90
CA ARG A 171 5.20 -20.62 -14.24
C ARG A 171 6.43 -21.04 -15.07
N ASP A 172 6.27 -21.23 -16.38
CA ASP A 172 7.37 -21.64 -17.25
C ASP A 172 8.47 -20.57 -17.32
N VAL A 173 8.11 -19.29 -17.29
CA VAL A 173 9.05 -18.16 -17.15
C VAL A 173 9.79 -18.25 -15.81
N ALA A 174 9.09 -18.43 -14.71
CA ALA A 174 9.69 -18.54 -13.38
C ALA A 174 10.62 -19.76 -13.26
N LEU A 175 10.25 -20.91 -13.82
CA LEU A 175 11.10 -22.10 -13.90
C LEU A 175 12.40 -21.84 -14.68
N SER A 176 12.30 -21.14 -15.80
CA SER A 176 13.46 -20.74 -16.59
C SER A 176 14.40 -19.81 -15.83
N MET A 177 13.84 -18.78 -15.18
CA MET A 177 14.62 -17.83 -14.38
C MET A 177 15.26 -18.51 -13.16
N ALA A 178 14.52 -19.33 -12.41
CA ALA A 178 15.06 -20.10 -11.29
C ALA A 178 16.25 -20.96 -11.71
N THR A 179 16.11 -21.73 -12.80
CA THR A 179 17.19 -22.58 -13.32
C THR A 179 18.43 -21.77 -13.72
N ARG A 180 18.26 -20.58 -14.31
CA ARG A 180 19.38 -19.70 -14.70
C ARG A 180 20.10 -19.12 -13.49
N PHE A 181 19.37 -18.63 -12.48
CA PHE A 181 19.97 -18.13 -11.25
C PHE A 181 20.69 -19.22 -10.47
N ILE A 182 20.15 -20.45 -10.40
CA ILE A 182 20.84 -21.59 -9.80
C ILE A 182 22.16 -21.88 -10.53
N LYS A 183 22.15 -21.93 -11.87
CA LYS A 183 23.36 -22.11 -12.69
C LYS A 183 24.35 -20.96 -12.54
N ALA A 184 23.87 -19.75 -12.29
CA ALA A 184 24.72 -18.58 -12.00
C ALA A 184 25.32 -18.61 -10.58
N GLY A 185 24.92 -19.57 -9.73
CA GLY A 185 25.48 -19.79 -8.41
C GLY A 185 24.63 -19.31 -7.24
N CYS A 186 23.34 -18.98 -7.46
CA CYS A 186 22.43 -18.66 -6.37
C CYS A 186 22.08 -19.92 -5.54
N ASP A 187 22.10 -19.77 -4.22
CA ASP A 187 21.79 -20.84 -3.26
C ASP A 187 20.31 -20.88 -2.92
N VAL A 188 19.66 -19.70 -2.94
CA VAL A 188 18.25 -19.51 -2.61
C VAL A 188 17.55 -18.82 -3.77
N ILE A 189 16.46 -19.39 -4.24
CA ILE A 189 15.55 -18.73 -5.17
C ILE A 189 14.39 -18.15 -4.37
N ALA A 190 14.28 -16.82 -4.38
CA ALA A 190 13.18 -16.09 -3.74
C ALA A 190 12.10 -15.82 -4.77
N LEU A 191 11.00 -16.58 -4.71
CA LEU A 191 9.80 -16.34 -5.51
C LEU A 191 9.01 -15.21 -4.85
N VAL A 192 9.02 -14.02 -5.45
CA VAL A 192 8.41 -12.80 -4.91
C VAL A 192 7.09 -12.54 -5.62
N ASP A 193 5.96 -12.73 -4.91
CA ASP A 193 4.63 -12.65 -5.51
C ASP A 193 3.68 -11.74 -4.71
N PRO A 194 3.97 -10.42 -4.61
CA PRO A 194 3.23 -9.49 -3.78
C PRO A 194 1.77 -9.33 -4.18
N MET A 195 1.43 -9.52 -5.46
CA MET A 195 0.06 -9.36 -5.93
C MET A 195 -0.88 -10.46 -5.45
N THR A 196 -0.36 -11.57 -4.92
CA THR A 196 -1.17 -12.59 -4.24
C THR A 196 -1.84 -12.08 -2.96
N SER A 197 -1.37 -10.97 -2.40
CA SER A 197 -2.04 -10.28 -1.29
C SER A 197 -3.42 -9.71 -1.67
N GLN A 198 -3.70 -9.56 -2.97
CA GLN A 198 -4.95 -8.99 -3.50
C GLN A 198 -6.06 -10.04 -3.70
N ILE A 199 -5.77 -11.32 -3.47
CA ILE A 199 -6.71 -12.43 -3.62
C ILE A 199 -6.88 -13.19 -2.32
N GLY A 200 -8.04 -13.84 -2.17
CA GLY A 200 -8.33 -14.67 -1.00
C GLY A 200 -7.73 -16.08 -1.09
N PRO A 201 -7.78 -16.84 0.03
CA PRO A 201 -7.23 -18.20 0.08
C PRO A 201 -7.78 -19.16 -0.97
N ASP A 202 -9.08 -19.07 -1.30
CA ASP A 202 -9.70 -19.94 -2.30
C ASP A 202 -9.17 -19.68 -3.71
N GLN A 203 -9.03 -18.40 -4.09
CA GLN A 203 -8.43 -18.02 -5.36
C GLN A 203 -6.95 -18.38 -5.40
N PHE A 204 -6.24 -18.18 -4.28
CA PHE A 204 -4.83 -18.58 -4.17
C PHE A 204 -4.68 -20.10 -4.39
N GLU A 205 -5.49 -20.93 -3.71
CA GLU A 205 -5.47 -22.40 -3.87
C GLU A 205 -5.79 -22.80 -5.31
N GLN A 206 -6.78 -22.16 -5.93
CA GLN A 206 -7.22 -22.48 -7.28
C GLN A 206 -6.20 -22.09 -8.36
N PHE A 207 -5.67 -20.88 -8.30
CA PHE A 207 -4.92 -20.27 -9.39
C PHE A 207 -3.40 -20.28 -9.16
N VAL A 208 -2.92 -20.02 -7.94
CA VAL A 208 -1.50 -19.84 -7.66
C VAL A 208 -0.83 -21.15 -7.24
N THR A 209 -1.46 -21.88 -6.32
CA THR A 209 -0.90 -23.11 -5.73
C THR A 209 -0.41 -24.13 -6.76
N PRO A 210 -1.12 -24.44 -7.86
CA PRO A 210 -0.63 -25.40 -8.85
C PRO A 210 0.73 -25.01 -9.45
N CYS A 211 0.88 -23.72 -9.80
CA CYS A 211 2.09 -23.20 -10.43
C CYS A 211 3.28 -23.19 -9.46
N VAL A 212 3.06 -22.67 -8.26
CA VAL A 212 4.18 -22.52 -7.30
C VAL A 212 4.66 -23.86 -6.74
N LYS A 213 3.80 -24.87 -6.63
CA LYS A 213 4.21 -26.24 -6.26
C LYS A 213 5.21 -26.83 -7.25
N GLU A 214 4.96 -26.68 -8.54
CA GLU A 214 5.88 -27.15 -9.59
C GLU A 214 7.21 -26.38 -9.54
N ILE A 215 7.16 -25.05 -9.34
CA ILE A 215 8.37 -24.22 -9.22
C ILE A 215 9.21 -24.64 -8.01
N PHE A 216 8.63 -24.80 -6.83
CA PHE A 216 9.37 -25.19 -5.64
C PHE A 216 9.91 -26.61 -5.72
N SER A 217 9.19 -27.53 -6.38
CA SER A 217 9.71 -28.88 -6.62
C SER A 217 10.95 -28.83 -7.53
N ALA A 218 10.88 -28.10 -8.64
CA ALA A 218 11.98 -27.96 -9.56
C ALA A 218 13.23 -27.28 -8.96
N ILE A 219 13.03 -26.27 -8.08
CA ILE A 219 14.14 -25.63 -7.34
C ILE A 219 14.82 -26.64 -6.42
N ARG A 220 14.03 -27.40 -5.65
CA ARG A 220 14.55 -28.43 -4.73
C ARG A 220 15.26 -29.55 -5.46
N GLU A 221 14.74 -30.02 -6.60
CA GLU A 221 15.36 -31.05 -7.44
C GLU A 221 16.71 -30.62 -7.98
N GLN A 222 16.93 -29.32 -8.19
CA GLN A 222 18.19 -28.73 -8.59
C GLN A 222 19.14 -28.47 -7.42
N GLY A 223 18.75 -28.82 -6.18
CA GLY A 223 19.59 -28.69 -4.99
C GLY A 223 19.64 -27.28 -4.39
N ALA A 224 18.78 -26.37 -4.81
CA ALA A 224 18.67 -25.03 -4.27
C ALA A 224 17.55 -24.91 -3.23
N LEU A 225 17.62 -23.87 -2.38
CA LEU A 225 16.61 -23.52 -1.40
C LEU A 225 15.56 -22.62 -2.03
N SER A 226 14.31 -22.71 -1.55
CA SER A 226 13.22 -21.88 -2.09
C SER A 226 12.59 -21.04 -0.97
N SER A 227 12.48 -19.73 -1.20
CA SER A 227 11.75 -18.80 -0.33
C SER A 227 10.53 -18.27 -1.07
N PHE A 228 9.37 -18.32 -0.42
CA PHE A 228 8.16 -17.70 -0.93
C PHE A 228 7.98 -16.34 -0.24
N PHE A 229 8.10 -15.29 -0.99
CA PHE A 229 8.10 -13.93 -0.48
C PHE A 229 6.80 -13.22 -0.82
N VAL A 230 6.13 -12.66 0.20
CA VAL A 230 4.90 -11.88 0.03
C VAL A 230 4.94 -10.61 0.86
N CYS A 231 4.49 -9.52 0.28
CA CYS A 231 4.30 -8.23 0.95
C CYS A 231 2.81 -7.88 1.01
N GLY A 232 2.46 -6.95 1.90
CA GLY A 232 1.10 -6.45 2.04
C GLY A 232 0.22 -7.32 2.91
N HIS A 233 -1.10 -7.14 2.82
CA HIS A 233 -2.05 -7.79 3.73
C HIS A 233 -2.36 -9.24 3.31
N ALA A 234 -1.36 -10.12 3.34
CA ALA A 234 -1.45 -11.51 2.90
C ALA A 234 -1.61 -12.52 4.06
N GLN A 235 -1.88 -12.09 5.28
CA GLN A 235 -2.00 -12.97 6.45
C GLN A 235 -2.94 -14.15 6.22
N GLN A 236 -4.07 -13.93 5.55
CA GLN A 236 -5.05 -14.96 5.24
C GLN A 236 -4.51 -16.07 4.33
N ASN A 237 -3.48 -15.77 3.53
CA ASN A 237 -2.90 -16.70 2.57
C ASN A 237 -1.73 -17.52 3.15
N ILE A 238 -1.19 -17.16 4.30
CA ILE A 238 -0.06 -17.88 4.92
C ILE A 238 -0.32 -19.39 5.08
N PRO A 239 -1.52 -19.84 5.54
CA PRO A 239 -1.79 -21.27 5.65
C PRO A 239 -1.77 -22.00 4.30
N VAL A 240 -2.19 -21.36 3.23
CA VAL A 240 -2.15 -21.95 1.87
C VAL A 240 -0.72 -21.95 1.34
N MET A 241 0.01 -20.85 1.51
CA MET A 241 1.43 -20.74 1.16
C MET A 241 2.27 -21.84 1.83
N ALA A 242 2.05 -22.10 3.11
CA ALA A 242 2.76 -23.13 3.87
C ALA A 242 2.57 -24.55 3.31
N ARG A 243 1.50 -24.79 2.53
CA ARG A 243 1.22 -26.09 1.89
C ARG A 243 1.73 -26.19 0.45
N THR A 244 2.42 -25.15 -0.06
CA THR A 244 2.95 -25.14 -1.44
C THR A 244 4.24 -25.94 -1.62
N GLY A 245 4.91 -26.30 -0.52
CA GLY A 245 6.19 -26.99 -0.56
C GLY A 245 7.41 -26.05 -0.66
N CYS A 246 7.23 -24.75 -0.38
CA CYS A 246 8.35 -23.82 -0.21
C CYS A 246 9.18 -24.18 1.04
N GLY A 247 10.47 -23.86 1.02
CA GLY A 247 11.37 -24.08 2.17
C GLY A 247 11.32 -22.94 3.20
N ASN A 248 10.85 -21.77 2.78
CA ASN A 248 10.77 -20.58 3.62
C ASN A 248 9.58 -19.72 3.20
N ILE A 249 8.96 -19.02 4.17
CA ILE A 249 8.03 -17.91 3.91
C ILE A 249 8.65 -16.62 4.44
N SER A 250 8.85 -15.63 3.57
CA SER A 250 9.33 -14.30 3.94
C SER A 250 8.20 -13.29 3.85
N ILE A 251 8.04 -12.47 4.88
CA ILE A 251 6.90 -11.54 5.05
C ILE A 251 7.37 -10.14 5.36
N ASP A 252 6.49 -9.17 5.09
CA ASP A 252 6.67 -7.79 5.53
C ASP A 252 6.06 -7.51 6.92
N GLU A 253 6.21 -6.27 7.37
CA GLU A 253 5.73 -5.79 8.67
C GLU A 253 4.22 -5.77 8.84
N ASN A 254 3.44 -5.92 7.74
CA ASN A 254 1.97 -5.93 7.80
C ASN A 254 1.42 -7.26 8.34
N ILE A 255 2.26 -8.30 8.37
CA ILE A 255 1.86 -9.63 8.87
C ILE A 255 2.52 -9.88 10.23
N PRO A 256 1.76 -10.21 11.30
CA PRO A 256 2.34 -10.49 12.61
C PRO A 256 3.31 -11.66 12.56
N LEU A 257 4.57 -11.42 12.96
CA LEU A 257 5.65 -12.42 12.91
C LEU A 257 5.32 -13.66 13.76
N GLU A 258 4.69 -13.47 14.90
CA GLU A 258 4.27 -14.59 15.77
C GLU A 258 3.28 -15.53 15.08
N TYR A 259 2.31 -14.99 14.35
CA TYR A 259 1.37 -15.78 13.57
C TYR A 259 2.07 -16.65 12.52
N VAL A 260 3.02 -16.06 11.77
CA VAL A 260 3.78 -16.78 10.74
C VAL A 260 4.68 -17.84 11.35
N ARG A 261 5.35 -17.54 12.47
CA ARG A 261 6.13 -18.51 13.22
C ARG A 261 5.29 -19.74 13.59
N GLU A 262 4.09 -19.54 14.15
CA GLU A 262 3.21 -20.64 14.54
C GLU A 262 2.74 -21.46 13.34
N GLU A 263 2.40 -20.80 12.24
CA GLU A 263 1.95 -21.49 11.04
C GLU A 263 3.08 -22.26 10.36
N CYS A 264 4.26 -21.67 10.22
CA CYS A 264 5.42 -22.33 9.64
C CYS A 264 5.91 -23.53 10.47
N ARG A 265 5.84 -23.47 11.81
CA ARG A 265 6.14 -24.60 12.68
C ARG A 265 5.25 -25.83 12.44
N LYS A 266 3.96 -25.64 12.15
CA LYS A 266 3.04 -26.74 11.82
C LYS A 266 3.48 -27.51 10.57
N HIS A 267 4.09 -26.79 9.63
CA HIS A 267 4.53 -27.33 8.35
C HIS A 267 6.02 -27.63 8.26
N ARG A 268 6.78 -27.37 9.33
CA ARG A 268 8.24 -27.58 9.41
C ARG A 268 9.00 -26.83 8.30
N ILE A 269 8.62 -25.59 8.04
CA ILE A 269 9.29 -24.68 7.11
C ILE A 269 9.88 -23.49 7.87
N SER A 270 10.94 -22.93 7.35
CA SER A 270 11.53 -21.72 7.91
C SER A 270 10.69 -20.47 7.57
N PHE A 271 10.95 -19.37 8.26
CA PHE A 271 10.28 -18.11 8.02
C PHE A 271 11.26 -16.96 8.18
N GLY A 272 10.95 -15.82 7.57
CA GLY A 272 11.82 -14.64 7.58
C GLY A 272 11.05 -13.34 7.53
N GLY A 273 11.76 -12.27 7.79
CA GLY A 273 11.25 -10.91 7.88
C GLY A 273 11.56 -10.34 9.24
N ASN A 274 10.84 -9.39 9.73
CA ASN A 274 9.91 -8.45 9.11
C ASN A 274 10.17 -7.04 9.67
N LEU A 275 11.47 -6.63 9.60
CA LEU A 275 11.86 -5.28 10.05
C LEU A 275 11.05 -4.23 9.32
N GLN A 276 10.57 -3.24 10.07
CA GLN A 276 9.74 -2.17 9.55
C GLN A 276 10.56 -1.25 8.63
N LEU A 277 10.19 -1.24 7.34
CA LEU A 277 10.94 -0.56 6.30
C LEU A 277 10.93 0.95 6.46
N THR A 278 9.75 1.53 6.55
CA THR A 278 9.60 2.98 6.46
C THR A 278 9.73 3.66 7.80
N SER A 279 8.94 3.28 8.78
CA SER A 279 8.91 3.94 10.10
C SER A 279 10.20 3.77 10.89
N VAL A 280 10.90 2.65 10.69
CA VAL A 280 12.11 2.30 11.45
C VAL A 280 13.37 2.42 10.61
N LEU A 281 13.45 1.68 9.46
CA LEU A 281 14.71 1.63 8.72
C LEU A 281 14.97 2.90 7.93
N LEU A 282 13.95 3.50 7.30
CA LEU A 282 14.11 4.73 6.50
C LEU A 282 14.06 5.99 7.36
N LEU A 283 13.04 6.15 8.19
CA LEU A 283 12.73 7.40 8.89
C LEU A 283 13.14 7.39 10.37
N GLY A 284 13.41 6.20 10.93
CA GLY A 284 13.85 6.04 12.32
C GLY A 284 15.33 6.32 12.54
N LYS A 285 15.74 6.21 13.79
CA LYS A 285 17.13 6.35 14.24
C LYS A 285 17.78 4.97 14.43
N PRO A 286 19.10 4.86 14.53
CA PRO A 286 19.80 3.59 14.81
C PRO A 286 19.26 2.83 16.01
N LEU A 287 18.85 3.51 17.08
CA LEU A 287 18.26 2.88 18.26
C LEU A 287 16.89 2.26 17.96
N ASP A 288 16.08 2.87 17.09
CA ASP A 288 14.78 2.32 16.69
C ASP A 288 14.98 1.03 15.88
N ALA A 289 15.97 1.04 14.97
CA ALA A 289 16.36 -0.13 14.21
C ALA A 289 16.87 -1.28 15.12
N GLN A 290 17.68 -0.95 16.14
CA GLN A 290 18.13 -1.91 17.15
C GLN A 290 16.97 -2.51 17.93
N LYS A 291 16.04 -1.68 18.41
CA LYS A 291 14.86 -2.14 19.16
C LYS A 291 13.93 -3.00 18.31
N ASN A 292 13.72 -2.64 17.06
CA ASN A 292 12.89 -3.41 16.14
C ASN A 292 13.53 -4.77 15.81
N ALA A 293 14.84 -4.80 15.54
CA ALA A 293 15.57 -6.05 15.34
C ALA A 293 15.49 -6.97 16.57
N LEU A 294 15.67 -6.41 17.75
CA LEU A 294 15.57 -7.14 19.00
C LEU A 294 14.16 -7.71 19.23
N ALA A 295 13.11 -6.92 18.96
CA ALA A 295 11.73 -7.38 19.06
C ALA A 295 11.44 -8.54 18.08
N CYS A 296 11.93 -8.47 16.84
CA CYS A 296 11.81 -9.57 15.89
C CYS A 296 12.51 -10.85 16.40
N LEU A 297 13.73 -10.73 16.93
CA LEU A 297 14.47 -11.86 17.49
C LEU A 297 13.75 -12.48 18.69
N ASP A 298 13.22 -11.66 19.60
CA ASP A 298 12.52 -12.12 20.80
C ASP A 298 11.20 -12.83 20.45
N VAL A 299 10.47 -12.35 19.43
CA VAL A 299 9.24 -13.00 18.95
C VAL A 299 9.53 -14.27 18.18
N ALA A 300 10.48 -14.25 17.26
CA ALA A 300 10.73 -15.36 16.35
C ALA A 300 11.44 -16.56 17.03
N GLY A 301 12.37 -16.30 17.94
CA GLY A 301 13.25 -17.29 18.53
C GLY A 301 14.45 -17.62 17.63
N GLU A 302 15.16 -18.70 17.97
CA GLU A 302 16.46 -19.03 17.35
C GLU A 302 16.36 -20.08 16.22
N GLU A 303 15.24 -20.79 16.08
CA GLU A 303 15.09 -21.94 15.17
C GLU A 303 14.24 -21.59 13.95
N GLY A 304 14.77 -21.84 12.77
CA GLY A 304 14.05 -21.69 11.52
C GLY A 304 13.76 -20.23 11.11
N PHE A 305 14.32 -19.24 11.80
CA PHE A 305 14.09 -17.83 11.54
C PHE A 305 15.27 -17.17 10.82
N ILE A 306 14.96 -16.30 9.87
CA ILE A 306 15.90 -15.46 9.15
C ILE A 306 15.47 -14.01 9.33
N LEU A 307 16.30 -13.21 10.03
CA LEU A 307 16.02 -11.78 10.17
C LEU A 307 16.26 -11.08 8.85
N ALA A 308 15.26 -10.31 8.40
CA ALA A 308 15.33 -9.55 7.16
C ALA A 308 14.45 -8.29 7.26
N PRO A 309 14.66 -7.27 6.41
CA PRO A 309 13.66 -6.25 6.15
C PRO A 309 12.35 -6.86 5.64
N GLY A 310 11.24 -6.15 5.85
CA GLY A 310 9.92 -6.62 5.40
C GLY A 310 9.76 -6.70 3.88
N CYS A 311 10.57 -5.98 3.12
CA CYS A 311 10.64 -6.02 1.65
C CYS A 311 11.99 -5.48 1.18
N ASP A 312 12.10 -5.17 -0.12
CA ASP A 312 13.24 -4.41 -0.66
C ASP A 312 13.42 -3.08 0.11
N LEU A 313 14.67 -2.76 0.43
CA LEU A 313 14.99 -1.54 1.15
C LEU A 313 14.72 -0.29 0.30
N PRO A 314 14.07 0.73 0.84
CA PRO A 314 14.00 2.02 0.20
C PRO A 314 15.40 2.56 -0.13
N TYR A 315 15.54 3.19 -1.29
CA TYR A 315 16.82 3.69 -1.82
C TYR A 315 17.59 4.53 -0.78
N ASP A 316 16.96 5.52 -0.18
CA ASP A 316 17.57 6.46 0.77
C ASP A 316 17.62 5.95 2.22
N THR A 317 17.48 4.65 2.46
CA THR A 317 17.58 4.11 3.83
C THR A 317 18.97 4.45 4.41
N PRO A 318 19.05 5.14 5.59
CA PRO A 318 20.32 5.48 6.21
C PRO A 318 21.14 4.21 6.50
N PRO A 319 22.38 4.10 5.97
CA PRO A 319 23.23 2.93 6.21
C PRO A 319 23.47 2.61 7.68
N GLU A 320 23.51 3.62 8.53
CA GLU A 320 23.68 3.50 9.99
C GLU A 320 22.54 2.73 10.66
N ASN A 321 21.33 2.78 10.13
CA ASN A 321 20.20 2.01 10.65
C ASN A 321 20.40 0.50 10.39
N LEU A 322 20.90 0.12 9.21
CA LEU A 322 21.20 -1.27 8.89
C LEU A 322 22.46 -1.79 9.62
N GLN A 323 23.46 -0.92 9.82
CA GLN A 323 24.61 -1.24 10.67
C GLN A 323 24.17 -1.50 12.12
N ALA A 324 23.21 -0.72 12.61
CA ALA A 324 22.63 -0.89 13.94
C ALA A 324 21.88 -2.24 14.08
N VAL A 325 21.15 -2.67 13.02
CA VAL A 325 20.58 -4.03 12.97
C VAL A 325 21.68 -5.09 13.02
N ALA A 326 22.73 -4.93 12.20
CA ALA A 326 23.85 -5.87 12.17
C ALA A 326 24.53 -5.99 13.53
N GLU A 327 24.67 -4.88 14.29
CA GLU A 327 25.19 -4.91 15.66
C GLU A 327 24.34 -5.83 16.56
N ILE A 328 23.02 -5.71 16.52
CA ILE A 328 22.10 -6.55 17.31
C ILE A 328 22.23 -8.02 16.92
N VAL A 329 22.42 -8.32 15.63
CA VAL A 329 22.59 -9.70 15.15
C VAL A 329 23.92 -10.30 15.64
N HIS A 330 25.01 -9.53 15.58
CA HIS A 330 26.36 -10.03 15.80
C HIS A 330 26.85 -9.94 17.25
N ASP A 331 26.27 -9.05 18.08
CA ASP A 331 26.76 -8.77 19.44
C ASP A 331 25.68 -9.01 20.50
N PRO A 332 25.75 -10.15 21.23
CA PRO A 332 24.83 -10.44 22.34
C PRO A 332 24.86 -9.38 23.46
N TYR A 333 26.02 -8.80 23.74
CA TYR A 333 26.14 -7.76 24.77
C TYR A 333 25.35 -6.50 24.37
N LYS A 334 25.39 -6.13 23.10
CA LYS A 334 24.61 -5.00 22.57
C LYS A 334 23.10 -5.21 22.75
N ARG A 335 22.62 -6.46 22.57
CA ARG A 335 21.21 -6.83 22.82
C ARG A 335 20.80 -6.52 24.26
N ASP A 336 21.65 -6.91 25.22
CA ASP A 336 21.36 -6.68 26.64
C ASP A 336 21.36 -5.18 27.00
N VAL A 337 22.27 -4.42 26.42
CA VAL A 337 22.30 -2.94 26.58
C VAL A 337 21.01 -2.33 26.05
N VAL A 338 20.60 -2.68 24.81
CA VAL A 338 19.41 -2.09 24.17
C VAL A 338 18.12 -2.45 24.92
N ARG A 339 18.02 -3.65 25.50
CA ARG A 339 16.88 -4.05 26.35
C ARG A 339 16.69 -3.15 27.57
N GLN A 340 17.77 -2.54 28.09
CA GLN A 340 17.73 -1.66 29.26
C GLN A 340 17.38 -0.20 28.92
N ILE A 341 17.44 0.18 27.64
CA ILE A 341 17.11 1.54 27.20
C ILE A 341 15.57 1.68 27.14
N ALA A 342 15.03 2.60 27.98
CA ALA A 342 13.61 2.92 27.97
C ALA A 342 13.14 3.39 26.57
N THR A 343 11.91 3.01 26.21
CA THR A 343 11.29 3.49 24.98
C THR A 343 10.76 4.90 25.23
N GLU A 344 11.26 5.89 24.53
CA GLU A 344 10.65 7.22 24.49
C GLU A 344 9.29 7.10 23.80
N ALA A 345 8.27 7.79 24.33
CA ALA A 345 6.98 7.89 23.66
C ALA A 345 7.18 8.66 22.33
N PRO A 346 6.53 8.22 21.23
CA PRO A 346 6.62 8.98 19.98
C PRO A 346 6.06 10.39 20.18
N ASP A 347 6.76 11.39 19.62
CA ASP A 347 6.24 12.76 19.51
C ASP A 347 4.94 12.72 18.69
N GLU A 348 3.82 13.08 19.33
CA GLU A 348 2.52 13.14 18.67
C GLU A 348 2.41 14.46 17.87
N ASP A 349 3.02 14.53 16.70
CA ASP A 349 2.70 15.56 15.72
C ASP A 349 1.27 15.31 15.18
N ARG A 350 0.30 16.12 15.57
CA ARG A 350 -1.07 16.06 15.04
C ARG A 350 -1.19 16.98 13.83
N LEU A 351 -1.65 16.42 12.71
CA LEU A 351 -1.99 17.19 11.52
C LEU A 351 -3.40 17.82 11.65
N ASP A 352 -3.54 19.03 11.08
CA ASP A 352 -4.82 19.71 10.97
C ASP A 352 -5.62 19.15 9.79
N LEU A 353 -6.75 18.49 10.06
CA LEU A 353 -7.61 17.81 9.08
C LEU A 353 -8.76 18.71 8.57
N VAL A 354 -8.60 20.03 8.60
CA VAL A 354 -9.64 21.03 8.25
C VAL A 354 -10.23 20.82 6.85
N GLU A 355 -9.48 20.27 5.91
CA GLU A 355 -9.94 20.09 4.53
C GLU A 355 -11.11 19.12 4.37
N TYR A 356 -11.29 18.15 5.26
CA TYR A 356 -12.40 17.20 5.21
C TYR A 356 -13.76 17.84 5.55
N GLY A 357 -13.76 19.02 6.16
CA GLY A 357 -14.97 19.79 6.48
C GLY A 357 -15.60 20.53 5.30
N GLN A 358 -14.97 20.59 4.13
CA GLN A 358 -15.51 21.29 2.96
C GLN A 358 -16.77 20.60 2.45
N ALA A 359 -17.89 21.34 2.41
CA ALA A 359 -19.20 20.77 2.06
C ALA A 359 -19.36 20.44 0.57
N ASP A 360 -18.53 21.01 -0.29
CA ASP A 360 -18.59 20.92 -1.77
C ASP A 360 -17.48 20.06 -2.38
N LYS A 361 -16.54 19.57 -1.56
CA LYS A 361 -15.44 18.72 -2.00
C LYS A 361 -15.42 17.40 -1.24
N VAL A 362 -15.01 16.35 -1.92
CA VAL A 362 -14.68 15.04 -1.35
C VAL A 362 -13.20 14.79 -1.57
N VAL A 363 -12.47 14.50 -0.52
CA VAL A 363 -11.03 14.23 -0.58
C VAL A 363 -10.80 12.72 -0.55
N VAL A 364 -10.10 12.22 -1.55
CA VAL A 364 -9.67 10.82 -1.65
C VAL A 364 -8.16 10.77 -1.40
N ASP A 365 -7.76 10.29 -0.23
CA ASP A 365 -6.38 10.13 0.15
C ASP A 365 -5.95 8.67 -0.07
N ILE A 366 -4.85 8.47 -0.78
CA ILE A 366 -4.27 7.16 -1.04
C ILE A 366 -2.96 7.10 -0.27
N ILE A 367 -2.90 6.24 0.73
CA ILE A 367 -1.69 6.06 1.54
C ILE A 367 -0.94 4.85 0.99
N THR A 368 0.28 5.06 0.54
CA THR A 368 1.11 4.06 -0.16
C THR A 368 2.49 3.95 0.48
N LEU A 369 3.19 2.83 0.27
CA LEU A 369 4.64 2.79 0.47
C LEU A 369 5.31 3.79 -0.48
N ASP A 370 5.20 3.52 -1.75
CA ASP A 370 5.55 4.38 -2.88
C ASP A 370 4.96 3.74 -4.14
N SER A 371 4.07 4.44 -4.85
CA SER A 371 3.43 3.89 -6.06
C SER A 371 4.43 3.67 -7.21
N GLU A 372 5.60 4.28 -7.16
CA GLU A 372 6.65 4.10 -8.16
C GLU A 372 7.49 2.83 -7.94
N ALA A 373 7.51 2.31 -6.70
CA ALA A 373 8.31 1.16 -6.31
C ALA A 373 7.50 -0.08 -5.92
N CYS A 374 6.21 0.09 -5.66
CA CYS A 374 5.33 -0.92 -5.09
C CYS A 374 4.16 -1.20 -6.04
N ALA A 375 4.12 -2.37 -6.67
CA ALA A 375 3.06 -2.71 -7.63
C ALA A 375 1.64 -2.63 -7.05
N PRO A 376 1.30 -3.16 -5.87
CA PRO A 376 -0.02 -2.96 -5.27
C PRO A 376 -0.37 -1.47 -5.07
N CYS A 377 0.61 -0.66 -4.67
CA CYS A 377 0.45 0.78 -4.49
C CYS A 377 0.17 1.48 -5.82
N GLN A 378 0.93 1.16 -6.87
CA GLN A 378 0.74 1.69 -8.22
C GLN A 378 -0.68 1.43 -8.73
N TYR A 379 -1.13 0.18 -8.68
CA TYR A 379 -2.45 -0.18 -9.18
C TYR A 379 -3.59 0.47 -8.38
N MET A 380 -3.41 0.68 -7.08
CA MET A 380 -4.40 1.38 -6.27
C MET A 380 -4.48 2.87 -6.63
N VAL A 381 -3.35 3.53 -6.86
CA VAL A 381 -3.29 4.92 -7.35
C VAL A 381 -3.90 5.02 -8.74
N ASP A 382 -3.60 4.10 -9.64
CA ASP A 382 -4.15 4.08 -11.00
C ASP A 382 -5.68 3.86 -11.02
N ALA A 383 -6.22 3.07 -10.09
CA ALA A 383 -7.66 2.92 -9.95
C ALA A 383 -8.33 4.26 -9.63
N VAL A 384 -7.78 5.04 -8.70
CA VAL A 384 -8.30 6.38 -8.36
C VAL A 384 -8.09 7.37 -9.51
N LYS A 385 -6.93 7.37 -10.17
CA LYS A 385 -6.65 8.24 -11.32
C LYS A 385 -7.65 8.04 -12.46
N ARG A 386 -8.10 6.82 -12.70
CA ARG A 386 -9.08 6.49 -13.75
C ARG A 386 -10.51 6.94 -13.40
N VAL A 387 -10.86 6.96 -12.12
CA VAL A 387 -12.21 7.26 -11.64
C VAL A 387 -12.38 8.75 -11.31
N ALA A 388 -11.35 9.41 -10.79
CA ALA A 388 -11.42 10.80 -10.34
C ALA A 388 -11.95 11.80 -11.42
N PRO A 389 -11.62 11.68 -12.72
CA PRO A 389 -12.15 12.57 -13.75
C PRO A 389 -13.67 12.54 -13.89
N GLU A 390 -14.35 11.44 -13.51
CA GLU A 390 -15.81 11.34 -13.56
C GLU A 390 -16.51 12.24 -12.54
N PHE A 391 -15.76 12.70 -11.54
CA PHE A 391 -16.20 13.60 -10.48
C PHE A 391 -15.47 14.95 -10.52
N GLU A 392 -15.11 15.40 -11.74
CA GLU A 392 -14.38 16.65 -11.94
C GLU A 392 -15.07 17.83 -11.21
N GLY A 393 -14.27 18.63 -10.51
CA GLY A 393 -14.76 19.74 -9.70
C GLY A 393 -15.31 19.36 -8.32
N ILE A 394 -15.53 18.08 -8.01
CA ILE A 394 -16.05 17.60 -6.72
C ILE A 394 -14.98 16.83 -5.95
N VAL A 395 -14.29 15.90 -6.62
CA VAL A 395 -13.27 15.05 -6.00
C VAL A 395 -11.89 15.66 -6.12
N ILE A 396 -11.18 15.72 -5.01
CA ILE A 396 -9.75 16.01 -4.93
C ILE A 396 -9.09 14.70 -4.48
N TRP A 397 -8.08 14.22 -5.18
CA TRP A 397 -7.34 13.05 -4.74
C TRP A 397 -5.85 13.37 -4.55
N ARG A 398 -5.22 12.67 -3.60
CA ARG A 398 -3.80 12.85 -3.23
C ARG A 398 -3.19 11.51 -2.90
N GLU A 399 -1.92 11.35 -3.25
CA GLU A 399 -1.11 10.23 -2.77
C GLU A 399 -0.21 10.69 -1.62
N HIS A 400 -0.21 9.92 -0.53
CA HIS A 400 0.67 10.07 0.61
C HIS A 400 1.66 8.90 0.62
N LYS A 401 2.87 9.15 0.09
CA LYS A 401 3.95 8.15 0.10
C LYS A 401 4.60 8.15 1.49
N ILE A 402 4.47 7.05 2.24
CA ILE A 402 4.95 6.97 3.63
C ILE A 402 6.48 6.98 3.77
N LYS A 403 7.22 6.97 2.66
CA LYS A 403 8.65 7.29 2.66
C LYS A 403 8.95 8.71 3.13
N TYR A 404 7.97 9.61 3.15
CA TYR A 404 8.09 10.95 3.68
C TYR A 404 7.47 11.04 5.07
N ARG A 405 8.18 11.70 6.02
CA ARG A 405 7.75 11.82 7.42
C ARG A 405 6.34 12.42 7.57
N GLU A 406 6.01 13.43 6.79
CA GLU A 406 4.70 14.08 6.79
C GLU A 406 3.57 13.10 6.44
N SER A 407 3.80 12.22 5.45
CA SER A 407 2.83 11.18 5.07
C SER A 407 2.69 10.10 6.14
N LEU A 408 3.75 9.79 6.88
CA LEU A 408 3.68 8.85 8.00
C LEU A 408 2.87 9.44 9.16
N VAL A 409 3.06 10.72 9.48
CA VAL A 409 2.26 11.45 10.49
C VAL A 409 0.79 11.49 10.05
N PHE A 410 0.52 11.75 8.76
CA PHE A 410 -0.83 11.72 8.18
C PHE A 410 -1.48 10.34 8.32
N MET A 411 -0.78 9.27 7.96
CA MET A 411 -1.21 7.89 8.12
C MET A 411 -1.62 7.57 9.58
N THR A 412 -0.76 7.98 10.52
CA THR A 412 -0.99 7.76 11.96
C THR A 412 -2.20 8.56 12.46
N SER A 413 -2.37 9.81 12.01
CA SER A 413 -3.51 10.66 12.36
C SER A 413 -4.85 10.10 11.91
N LEU A 414 -4.87 9.37 10.78
CA LEU A 414 -6.06 8.65 10.29
C LEU A 414 -6.19 7.23 10.87
N MET A 415 -5.30 6.81 11.78
CA MET A 415 -5.26 5.46 12.35
C MET A 415 -5.13 4.34 11.29
N VAL A 416 -4.58 4.64 10.13
CA VAL A 416 -4.31 3.66 9.09
C VAL A 416 -3.12 2.80 9.53
N ARG A 417 -3.27 1.49 9.45
CA ARG A 417 -2.25 0.52 9.90
C ARG A 417 -1.59 -0.23 8.75
N ASN A 418 -2.27 -0.36 7.64
CA ASN A 418 -1.81 -1.14 6.48
C ASN A 418 -1.79 -0.26 5.23
N VAL A 419 -0.85 -0.52 4.34
CA VAL A 419 -0.73 0.15 3.04
C VAL A 419 -0.65 -0.88 1.90
N PRO A 420 -1.14 -0.55 0.71
CA PRO A 420 -1.82 0.69 0.37
C PRO A 420 -3.27 0.75 0.91
N THR A 421 -3.72 1.97 1.24
CA THR A 421 -5.08 2.22 1.75
C THR A 421 -5.70 3.43 1.07
N ILE A 422 -6.98 3.37 0.73
CA ILE A 422 -7.77 4.51 0.28
C ILE A 422 -8.65 4.98 1.43
N CYS A 423 -8.51 6.25 1.78
CA CYS A 423 -9.42 6.96 2.67
C CYS A 423 -10.26 7.96 1.87
N ILE A 424 -11.54 8.12 2.22
CA ILE A 424 -12.44 9.11 1.64
C ILE A 424 -12.89 10.04 2.76
N ASP A 425 -12.49 11.33 2.69
CA ASP A 425 -12.70 12.32 3.76
C ASP A 425 -12.24 11.81 5.13
N GLY A 426 -11.10 11.14 5.20
CA GLY A 426 -10.53 10.59 6.42
C GLY A 426 -11.12 9.26 6.89
N GLU A 427 -12.18 8.76 6.29
CA GLU A 427 -12.74 7.43 6.55
C GLU A 427 -11.98 6.37 5.77
N ILE A 428 -11.50 5.33 6.44
CA ILE A 428 -10.81 4.19 5.82
C ILE A 428 -11.83 3.36 5.03
N VAL A 429 -11.65 3.22 3.70
CA VAL A 429 -12.62 2.54 2.83
C VAL A 429 -12.06 1.27 2.21
N PHE A 430 -10.85 1.33 1.64
CA PHE A 430 -10.21 0.16 1.03
C PHE A 430 -8.81 -0.03 1.61
N VAL A 431 -8.56 -1.20 2.18
CA VAL A 431 -7.28 -1.55 2.83
C VAL A 431 -6.64 -2.69 2.07
N SER A 432 -5.43 -2.47 1.54
CA SER A 432 -4.61 -3.47 0.84
C SER A 432 -5.36 -4.29 -0.22
N ARG A 433 -6.43 -3.73 -0.76
CA ARG A 433 -7.25 -4.32 -1.82
C ARG A 433 -7.51 -3.28 -2.90
N ILE A 434 -7.13 -3.58 -4.13
CA ILE A 434 -7.42 -2.74 -5.29
C ILE A 434 -8.93 -2.81 -5.55
N PRO A 435 -9.67 -1.69 -5.40
CA PRO A 435 -11.12 -1.71 -5.61
C PRO A 435 -11.46 -1.87 -7.09
N PRO A 436 -12.48 -2.70 -7.44
CA PRO A 436 -13.11 -2.63 -8.73
C PRO A 436 -13.65 -1.21 -9.00
N ARG A 437 -13.66 -0.81 -10.28
CA ARG A 437 -14.08 0.53 -10.68
C ARG A 437 -15.44 0.94 -10.10
N ASP A 438 -16.42 0.05 -10.20
CA ASP A 438 -17.80 0.33 -9.76
C ASP A 438 -17.91 0.45 -8.23
N GLU A 439 -17.13 -0.31 -7.47
CA GLU A 439 -17.07 -0.18 -6.00
C GLU A 439 -16.47 1.17 -5.58
N LEU A 440 -15.41 1.61 -6.25
CA LEU A 440 -14.77 2.90 -5.97
C LEU A 440 -15.72 4.06 -6.31
N ILE A 441 -16.39 3.99 -7.45
CA ILE A 441 -17.42 4.98 -7.85
C ILE A 441 -18.53 5.02 -6.81
N ALA A 442 -19.05 3.86 -6.40
CA ALA A 442 -20.13 3.77 -5.41
C ALA A 442 -19.73 4.36 -4.05
N ALA A 443 -18.50 4.12 -3.59
CA ALA A 443 -17.99 4.67 -2.35
C ALA A 443 -17.87 6.21 -2.40
N ILE A 444 -17.31 6.74 -3.48
CA ILE A 444 -17.20 8.20 -3.70
C ILE A 444 -18.59 8.83 -3.80
N GLN A 445 -19.50 8.23 -4.58
CA GLN A 445 -20.88 8.73 -4.75
C GLN A 445 -21.67 8.71 -3.43
N LYS A 446 -21.48 7.66 -2.62
CA LYS A 446 -22.07 7.59 -1.28
C LYS A 446 -21.64 8.79 -0.44
N ARG A 447 -20.33 9.10 -0.42
CA ARG A 447 -19.80 10.22 0.36
C ARG A 447 -20.28 11.58 -0.14
N ILE A 448 -20.35 11.76 -1.46
CA ILE A 448 -20.93 12.97 -2.08
C ILE A 448 -22.38 13.14 -1.61
N ASN A 449 -23.20 12.07 -1.64
CA ASN A 449 -24.60 12.10 -1.24
C ASN A 449 -24.76 12.41 0.27
N GLU A 450 -23.87 11.88 1.12
CA GLU A 450 -23.87 12.19 2.56
C GLU A 450 -23.59 13.68 2.81
N LYS A 451 -22.54 14.24 2.18
CA LYS A 451 -22.25 15.69 2.28
C LYS A 451 -23.36 16.55 1.73
N PHE A 452 -23.97 16.14 0.63
CA PHE A 452 -25.12 16.84 0.07
C PHE A 452 -26.33 16.84 1.03
N ARG A 453 -26.61 15.69 1.67
CA ARG A 453 -27.65 15.59 2.70
C ARG A 453 -27.36 16.48 3.91
N LEU A 454 -26.12 16.50 4.40
CA LEU A 454 -25.69 17.37 5.50
C LEU A 454 -25.85 18.85 5.11
N ARG A 455 -25.50 19.24 3.88
CA ARG A 455 -25.69 20.59 3.35
C ARG A 455 -27.17 20.97 3.27
N ILE A 456 -28.04 20.05 2.87
CA ILE A 456 -29.49 20.26 2.87
C ILE A 456 -30.00 20.38 4.31
N GLN A 457 -29.49 19.56 5.23
CA GLN A 457 -29.89 19.61 6.64
C GLN A 457 -29.43 20.91 7.32
N SER A 458 -28.22 21.41 7.05
CA SER A 458 -27.75 22.70 7.55
C SER A 458 -28.56 23.88 6.99
N ARG A 459 -29.03 23.78 5.74
CA ARG A 459 -29.95 24.75 5.14
C ARG A 459 -31.40 24.64 5.66
N LYS A 460 -31.78 23.55 6.29
CA LYS A 460 -33.12 23.34 6.85
C LYS A 460 -33.40 24.19 8.10
N ALA A 461 -32.40 24.79 8.71
CA ALA A 461 -32.52 25.69 9.83
C ALA A 461 -32.69 27.17 9.43
N SER A 462 -32.89 27.47 8.13
CA SER A 462 -33.03 28.84 7.64
C SER A 462 -34.49 29.27 7.55
N LEU A 463 -34.73 30.49 8.01
CA LEU A 463 -35.96 31.24 7.79
C LEU A 463 -35.78 32.21 6.64
N TYR A 464 -36.61 32.10 5.63
CA TYR A 464 -36.61 33.03 4.49
C TYR A 464 -37.67 34.08 4.71
N LEU A 465 -37.25 35.34 4.72
CA LEU A 465 -38.14 36.50 4.71
C LEU A 465 -38.23 36.99 3.26
N LEU A 466 -39.43 36.91 2.69
CA LEU A 466 -39.65 37.22 1.28
C LEU A 466 -40.41 38.53 1.15
N GLY A 467 -39.87 39.48 0.36
CA GLY A 467 -40.47 40.76 0.04
C GLY A 467 -39.53 41.93 0.24
N GLU A 468 -39.92 43.07 -0.31
CA GLU A 468 -39.18 44.33 -0.19
C GLU A 468 -39.13 44.83 1.28
N GLU A 469 -38.09 45.62 1.58
CA GLU A 469 -37.94 46.24 2.89
C GLU A 469 -39.11 47.23 3.12
N SER A 470 -39.80 47.06 4.22
CA SER A 470 -41.01 47.83 4.59
C SER A 470 -41.18 47.84 6.10
N GLU A 471 -42.02 48.72 6.62
CA GLU A 471 -42.36 48.72 8.07
C GLU A 471 -42.87 47.34 8.56
N ARG A 472 -43.60 46.62 7.67
CA ARG A 472 -44.07 45.25 7.98
C ARG A 472 -42.95 44.24 8.01
N MET A 473 -41.97 44.36 7.11
CA MET A 473 -40.82 43.49 7.08
C MET A 473 -39.91 43.69 8.30
N THR A 474 -39.71 44.96 8.67
CA THR A 474 -38.98 45.34 9.89
C THR A 474 -39.66 44.81 11.14
N ALA A 475 -40.98 44.94 11.25
CA ALA A 475 -41.75 44.38 12.37
C ALA A 475 -41.72 42.85 12.41
N LEU A 476 -41.77 42.18 11.25
CA LEU A 476 -41.68 40.74 11.13
C LEU A 476 -40.30 40.25 11.59
N ARG A 477 -39.22 40.89 11.20
CA ARG A 477 -37.86 40.57 11.63
C ARG A 477 -37.71 40.73 13.15
N ALA A 478 -38.20 41.82 13.70
CA ALA A 478 -38.17 42.08 15.17
C ALA A 478 -38.90 40.98 15.96
N ASN A 479 -40.09 40.55 15.48
CA ASN A 479 -40.87 39.49 16.13
C ASN A 479 -40.13 38.13 16.07
N ILE A 480 -39.43 37.82 14.95
CA ILE A 480 -38.63 36.59 14.81
C ILE A 480 -37.42 36.64 15.76
N GLU A 481 -36.70 37.74 15.79
CA GLU A 481 -35.55 37.91 16.68
C GLU A 481 -35.96 37.85 18.17
N GLN A 482 -37.12 38.38 18.50
CA GLN A 482 -37.66 38.27 19.84
C GLN A 482 -38.02 36.81 20.19
N ALA A 483 -38.67 36.09 19.25
CA ALA A 483 -39.00 34.68 19.43
C ALA A 483 -37.74 33.82 19.63
N MET A 484 -36.70 34.08 18.86
CA MET A 484 -35.39 33.40 18.98
C MET A 484 -34.74 33.68 20.34
N ARG A 485 -34.73 34.95 20.79
CA ARG A 485 -34.19 35.31 22.11
C ARG A 485 -34.96 34.61 23.26
N GLU A 486 -36.28 34.56 23.18
CA GLU A 486 -37.12 33.94 24.21
C GLU A 486 -37.00 32.40 24.23
N LEU A 487 -36.64 31.77 23.13
CA LEU A 487 -36.38 30.32 23.03
C LEU A 487 -34.92 29.95 23.26
N GLY A 488 -34.00 30.93 23.30
CA GLY A 488 -32.58 30.66 23.47
C GLY A 488 -31.95 29.96 22.24
N THR A 489 -32.57 30.05 21.07
CA THR A 489 -32.09 29.46 19.81
C THR A 489 -31.19 30.43 19.08
N SER A 490 -29.92 30.08 18.88
CA SER A 490 -28.92 30.86 18.09
C SER A 490 -28.67 30.30 16.69
N ASP A 491 -29.17 29.11 16.37
CA ASP A 491 -28.75 28.33 15.21
C ASP A 491 -29.67 28.52 13.99
N VAL A 492 -30.61 29.44 14.06
CA VAL A 492 -31.52 29.76 12.94
C VAL A 492 -30.94 30.92 12.12
N VAL A 493 -30.62 30.67 10.85
CA VAL A 493 -30.17 31.71 9.91
C VAL A 493 -31.39 32.36 9.26
N ILE A 494 -31.48 33.69 9.34
CA ILE A 494 -32.52 34.47 8.67
C ILE A 494 -31.96 35.01 7.36
N GLU A 495 -32.52 34.57 6.22
CA GLU A 495 -32.22 35.10 4.90
C GLU A 495 -33.35 36.00 4.42
N HIS A 496 -33.01 37.21 4.01
CA HIS A 496 -33.94 38.14 3.40
C HIS A 496 -33.78 38.16 1.87
N LEU A 497 -34.88 37.88 1.16
CA LEU A 497 -34.91 37.86 -0.30
C LEU A 497 -35.93 38.89 -0.78
N ASP A 498 -35.47 39.89 -1.52
CA ASP A 498 -36.26 41.02 -2.00
C ASP A 498 -36.47 41.04 -3.55
N GLN A 499 -35.71 40.19 -4.28
CA GLN A 499 -35.81 40.09 -5.72
C GLN A 499 -36.99 39.19 -6.14
N GLU A 500 -37.81 39.66 -7.10
CA GLU A 500 -38.97 38.89 -7.55
C GLU A 500 -38.65 37.48 -8.05
N GLU A 501 -37.51 37.30 -8.71
CA GLU A 501 -37.06 35.97 -9.19
C GLU A 501 -36.78 35.00 -8.05
N ASP A 502 -36.19 35.47 -6.95
CA ASP A 502 -35.89 34.68 -5.80
C ASP A 502 -37.13 34.35 -4.98
N ILE A 503 -38.06 35.32 -4.87
CA ILE A 503 -39.37 35.15 -4.19
C ILE A 503 -40.22 34.10 -4.92
N ALA A 504 -40.24 34.18 -6.27
CA ALA A 504 -41.00 33.25 -7.13
C ALA A 504 -40.56 31.79 -6.98
N ARG A 505 -39.29 31.51 -6.65
CA ARG A 505 -38.77 30.16 -6.37
C ARG A 505 -39.47 29.46 -5.19
N PHE A 506 -40.08 30.26 -4.30
CA PHE A 506 -40.85 29.74 -3.17
C PHE A 506 -42.33 29.63 -3.46
N GLY A 507 -42.78 29.91 -4.70
CA GLY A 507 -44.18 29.91 -5.06
C GLY A 507 -44.97 31.11 -4.52
N VAL A 508 -44.28 32.18 -4.08
CA VAL A 508 -44.85 33.38 -3.51
C VAL A 508 -44.85 34.49 -4.57
N VAL A 509 -45.96 35.20 -4.75
CA VAL A 509 -46.08 36.35 -5.67
C VAL A 509 -45.94 37.66 -4.90
N PRO A 510 -45.56 38.79 -5.55
CA PRO A 510 -45.30 40.06 -4.86
C PRO A 510 -46.44 40.56 -3.98
N GLY A 511 -47.69 40.34 -4.37
CA GLY A 511 -48.85 40.70 -3.59
C GLY A 511 -49.09 39.89 -2.32
N GLN A 512 -48.30 38.85 -2.10
CA GLN A 512 -48.35 37.98 -0.90
C GLN A 512 -47.26 38.29 0.10
N THR A 513 -46.41 39.28 -0.16
CA THR A 513 -45.36 39.72 0.78
C THR A 513 -45.86 40.71 1.83
N PRO A 514 -45.24 40.82 3.01
CA PRO A 514 -44.14 39.95 3.49
C PRO A 514 -44.59 38.52 3.71
N ALA A 515 -43.70 37.55 3.38
CA ALA A 515 -43.96 36.14 3.62
C ALA A 515 -42.81 35.51 4.38
N VAL A 516 -43.14 34.47 5.13
CA VAL A 516 -42.13 33.63 5.86
C VAL A 516 -42.18 32.21 5.34
N VAL A 517 -41.02 31.72 4.92
CA VAL A 517 -40.83 30.35 4.51
C VAL A 517 -39.82 29.70 5.45
N MET A 518 -40.17 28.57 6.02
CA MET A 518 -39.27 27.78 6.88
C MET A 518 -38.62 26.63 6.10
N ALA A 519 -37.64 26.03 6.72
CA ALA A 519 -37.00 24.79 6.28
C ALA A 519 -38.03 23.82 5.67
N ARG A 520 -37.65 23.12 4.60
CA ARG A 520 -38.51 22.29 3.74
C ARG A 520 -39.51 23.08 2.85
N TYR A 521 -39.23 24.36 2.58
CA TYR A 521 -40.08 25.23 1.74
C TYR A 521 -41.54 25.33 2.23
N GLN A 522 -41.77 25.24 3.54
CA GLN A 522 -43.07 25.43 4.12
C GLN A 522 -43.38 26.92 4.26
N VAL A 523 -44.31 27.41 3.49
CA VAL A 523 -44.83 28.78 3.65
C VAL A 523 -45.62 28.82 4.97
N LYS A 524 -45.12 29.60 5.92
CA LYS A 524 -45.72 29.75 7.24
C LYS A 524 -46.63 31.00 7.35
N SER A 525 -46.32 32.03 6.60
CA SER A 525 -47.14 33.27 6.58
C SER A 525 -47.07 33.92 5.22
N LEU A 526 -48.21 34.45 4.74
CA LEU A 526 -48.36 35.27 3.56
C LEU A 526 -49.06 36.54 3.93
N HIS A 527 -48.57 37.71 3.47
CA HIS A 527 -49.13 39.03 3.60
C HIS A 527 -49.52 39.43 5.02
N ARG A 528 -48.91 38.79 6.08
CA ARG A 528 -49.17 39.10 7.47
C ARG A 528 -47.88 39.16 8.28
N VAL A 529 -47.88 39.94 9.34
CA VAL A 529 -46.83 39.97 10.36
C VAL A 529 -47.33 39.12 11.55
N PRO A 530 -46.81 37.87 11.69
CA PRO A 530 -47.18 36.98 12.82
C PRO A 530 -46.66 37.53 14.14
N GLU A 531 -47.43 37.30 15.19
CA GLU A 531 -46.99 37.61 16.57
C GLU A 531 -45.87 36.68 17.01
N THR A 532 -45.03 37.14 17.95
CA THR A 532 -43.90 36.39 18.51
C THR A 532 -44.29 35.01 19.02
N VAL A 533 -45.49 34.87 19.65
CA VAL A 533 -45.99 33.58 20.14
C VAL A 533 -46.19 32.56 19.03
N VAL A 534 -46.72 32.98 17.88
CA VAL A 534 -46.94 32.11 16.72
C VAL A 534 -45.60 31.69 16.10
N ILE A 535 -44.65 32.60 16.04
CA ILE A 535 -43.30 32.33 15.53
C ILE A 535 -42.56 31.34 16.43
N LYS A 536 -42.71 31.46 17.74
CA LYS A 536 -42.13 30.49 18.72
C LYS A 536 -42.59 29.06 18.49
N GLU A 537 -43.87 28.85 18.14
CA GLU A 537 -44.36 27.51 17.81
C GLU A 537 -43.71 26.97 16.54
N TRP A 538 -43.46 27.81 15.53
CA TRP A 538 -42.77 27.39 14.30
C TRP A 538 -41.31 27.03 14.57
N LEU A 539 -40.64 27.78 15.44
CA LEU A 539 -39.24 27.57 15.78
C LEU A 539 -38.96 26.32 16.62
N LYS A 540 -39.99 25.77 17.28
CA LYS A 540 -39.90 24.50 18.02
C LYS A 540 -39.79 23.28 17.07
N ASP A 541 -40.20 23.44 15.82
CA ASP A 541 -40.21 22.40 14.80
C ASP A 541 -38.88 22.35 14.00
N ILE A 542 -37.95 23.26 14.30
CA ILE A 542 -36.62 23.35 13.73
C ILE A 542 -35.58 22.73 14.68
#